data_f3b74cc55dba4bc1058c8897385c4bc4
#
_entry.id   f3b74cc55dba4bc1058c8897385c4bc4
#
_cell.length_a   1.000
_cell.length_b   1.000
_cell.length_c   1.000
_cell.angle_alpha   90.00
_cell.angle_beta   90.00
_cell.angle_gamma   90.00
#
_symmetry.space_group_name_H-M   'P 1'
#
loop_
_entity.id
_entity.type
_entity.pdbx_description
1 polymer ?
#
loop_
_entity_poly.entity_id
_entity_poly.type
_entity_poly.pdbx_seq_one_letter_code
_entity_poly.pdbx_strand_id
1 'polypeptide(L)'
;MEIKIQIKSIFGSVLFEYSKENNTIKDTLCEANLCGADLRGANLRGANLRGADLCGANLRGADLRGADLCGANLREANLRGADLRGADLCGANLRGANLRGADLRGANLRGADLCEANLCGADLREANLCGADLRGANLRGADLRGADLCEANLCGADLREGTAFLLSQCPDGAFIGYKKASSHIVKLLVPEDAKRSSATTLKCRCSKAKVLEIQNLDGSKSDLKAVPSDRDENFIYVVGKEKEVEGFDEDRWNECSTGIHFFISREMAVKY
;
A
#
# COMPACT_ATOMS: atom_id res chain seq x y z
N MET A 1 -26.75 22.16 28.03
CA MET A 1 -25.55 22.59 28.79
C MET A 1 -24.39 22.61 27.85
N GLU A 2 -23.74 23.75 27.71
CA GLU A 2 -22.55 23.86 26.87
C GLU A 2 -21.39 23.12 27.52
N ILE A 3 -20.78 22.20 26.77
CA ILE A 3 -19.64 21.42 27.21
C ILE A 3 -18.42 21.85 26.40
N LYS A 4 -17.42 22.33 27.12
CA LYS A 4 -16.15 22.78 26.58
C LYS A 4 -15.13 21.63 26.59
N ILE A 5 -14.59 21.30 25.43
CA ILE A 5 -13.58 20.26 25.31
C ILE A 5 -12.26 20.87 24.82
N GLN A 6 -11.16 20.46 25.44
CA GLN A 6 -9.83 20.95 25.16
C GLN A 6 -8.95 19.81 24.63
N ILE A 7 -8.29 20.03 23.51
CA ILE A 7 -7.18 19.19 23.05
C ILE A 7 -5.88 19.77 23.64
N LYS A 8 -5.14 18.92 24.36
CA LYS A 8 -3.90 19.33 25.04
C LYS A 8 -2.70 18.64 24.42
N SER A 9 -1.55 19.31 24.50
CA SER A 9 -0.26 18.68 24.24
C SER A 9 0.02 17.58 25.27
N ILE A 10 1.02 16.74 24.99
CA ILE A 10 1.53 15.75 25.97
C ILE A 10 2.07 16.41 27.25
N PHE A 11 2.38 17.71 27.20
CA PHE A 11 2.82 18.51 28.36
C PHE A 11 1.68 19.27 29.06
N GLY A 12 0.42 19.03 28.63
CA GLY A 12 -0.77 19.62 29.26
C GLY A 12 -1.18 21.01 28.75
N SER A 13 -0.42 21.63 27.84
CA SER A 13 -0.82 22.91 27.22
C SER A 13 -2.04 22.74 26.34
N VAL A 14 -3.03 23.64 26.44
CA VAL A 14 -4.20 23.64 25.56
C VAL A 14 -3.78 24.09 24.15
N LEU A 15 -4.02 23.23 23.17
CA LEU A 15 -3.69 23.46 21.75
C LEU A 15 -4.93 23.85 20.94
N PHE A 16 -6.07 23.30 21.29
CA PHE A 16 -7.34 23.56 20.64
C PHE A 16 -8.48 23.44 21.64
N GLU A 17 -9.49 24.25 21.49
CA GLU A 17 -10.65 24.29 22.38
C GLU A 17 -11.92 24.48 21.56
N TYR A 18 -12.93 23.68 21.83
CA TYR A 18 -14.23 23.73 21.19
C TYR A 18 -15.37 23.56 22.20
N SER A 19 -16.37 24.38 22.07
CA SER A 19 -17.56 24.36 22.95
C SER A 19 -18.81 24.13 22.11
N LYS A 20 -19.64 23.18 22.53
CA LYS A 20 -20.93 22.87 21.91
C LYS A 20 -21.92 22.40 22.99
N GLU A 21 -23.21 22.62 22.76
CA GLU A 21 -24.24 22.07 23.63
C GLU A 21 -24.25 20.52 23.53
N ASN A 22 -24.26 19.85 24.68
CA ASN A 22 -24.18 18.39 24.82
C ASN A 22 -22.98 17.75 24.08
N ASN A 23 -21.86 18.46 24.02
CA ASN A 23 -20.67 18.07 23.30
C ASN A 23 -20.00 16.79 23.87
N THR A 24 -19.52 15.93 23.02
CA THR A 24 -18.61 14.81 23.36
C THR A 24 -17.27 15.02 22.67
N ILE A 25 -16.21 14.33 23.16
CA ILE A 25 -14.90 14.36 22.48
C ILE A 25 -15.05 13.88 21.04
N LYS A 26 -15.92 12.92 20.80
CA LYS A 26 -16.21 12.37 19.46
C LYS A 26 -16.81 13.46 18.56
N ASP A 27 -17.81 14.18 19.03
CA ASP A 27 -18.49 15.21 18.24
C ASP A 27 -17.60 16.43 17.99
N THR A 28 -16.80 16.79 19.01
CA THR A 28 -15.84 17.90 18.93
C THR A 28 -14.86 17.75 17.79
N LEU A 29 -14.31 16.54 17.59
CA LEU A 29 -13.24 16.31 16.64
C LEU A 29 -13.76 16.05 15.22
N CYS A 30 -14.96 15.50 15.08
CA CYS A 30 -15.59 15.29 13.77
C CYS A 30 -16.17 16.57 13.17
N GLU A 31 -16.66 17.50 14.01
CA GLU A 31 -17.32 18.74 13.55
C GLU A 31 -16.38 19.95 13.54
N ALA A 32 -15.28 19.91 14.31
CA ALA A 32 -14.32 20.99 14.33
C ALA A 32 -13.52 21.04 13.02
N ASN A 33 -13.47 22.20 12.39
CA ASN A 33 -12.54 22.45 11.30
C ASN A 33 -11.12 22.61 11.89
N LEU A 34 -10.32 21.56 11.75
CA LEU A 34 -8.93 21.51 12.21
C LEU A 34 -7.92 21.83 11.09
N CYS A 35 -8.40 22.34 9.96
CA CYS A 35 -7.56 22.72 8.83
C CYS A 35 -6.52 23.77 9.27
N GLY A 36 -5.22 23.47 9.01
CA GLY A 36 -4.11 24.31 9.42
C GLY A 36 -3.86 24.42 10.93
N ALA A 37 -4.61 23.69 11.76
CA ALA A 37 -4.48 23.79 13.22
C ALA A 37 -3.07 23.37 13.70
N ASP A 38 -2.55 24.04 14.72
CA ASP A 38 -1.30 23.65 15.38
C ASP A 38 -1.59 22.66 16.53
N LEU A 39 -1.42 21.37 16.21
CA LEU A 39 -1.63 20.23 17.09
C LEU A 39 -0.33 19.51 17.45
N ARG A 40 0.81 20.23 17.44
CA ARG A 40 2.11 19.64 17.76
C ARG A 40 2.12 19.02 19.15
N GLY A 41 2.53 17.75 19.23
CA GLY A 41 2.57 16.98 20.47
C GLY A 41 1.20 16.83 21.13
N ALA A 42 0.10 16.98 20.39
CA ALA A 42 -1.24 16.75 20.93
C ALA A 42 -1.41 15.30 21.39
N ASN A 43 -2.10 15.09 22.49
CA ASN A 43 -2.54 13.77 22.91
C ASN A 43 -3.93 13.49 22.31
N LEU A 44 -3.94 12.74 21.21
CA LEU A 44 -5.12 12.33 20.46
C LEU A 44 -5.30 10.80 20.48
N ARG A 45 -4.72 10.15 21.48
CA ARG A 45 -4.79 8.70 21.64
C ARG A 45 -6.23 8.22 21.73
N GLY A 46 -6.61 7.28 20.83
CA GLY A 46 -7.96 6.74 20.75
C GLY A 46 -9.03 7.75 20.37
N ALA A 47 -8.64 8.96 19.90
CA ALA A 47 -9.59 9.97 19.48
C ALA A 47 -10.38 9.50 18.24
N ASN A 48 -11.66 9.88 18.17
CA ASN A 48 -12.45 9.70 16.97
C ASN A 48 -12.32 10.96 16.09
N LEU A 49 -11.54 10.83 15.02
CA LEU A 49 -11.28 11.85 14.00
C LEU A 49 -11.84 11.42 12.62
N ARG A 50 -12.81 10.51 12.63
CA ARG A 50 -13.41 9.97 11.43
C ARG A 50 -14.00 11.08 10.56
N GLY A 51 -13.54 11.16 9.31
CA GLY A 51 -13.96 12.20 8.37
C GLY A 51 -13.54 13.62 8.72
N ALA A 52 -12.73 13.84 9.76
CA ALA A 52 -12.29 15.17 10.17
C ALA A 52 -11.47 15.87 9.08
N ASP A 53 -11.59 17.19 8.96
CA ASP A 53 -10.74 17.99 8.09
C ASP A 53 -9.50 18.48 8.85
N LEU A 54 -8.38 17.85 8.58
CA LEU A 54 -7.04 18.13 9.11
C LEU A 54 -6.07 18.60 8.01
N CYS A 55 -6.61 19.13 6.90
CA CYS A 55 -5.80 19.60 5.78
C CYS A 55 -4.75 20.63 6.25
N GLY A 56 -3.48 20.39 5.92
CA GLY A 56 -2.38 21.26 6.33
C GLY A 56 -2.12 21.37 7.84
N ALA A 57 -2.83 20.61 8.68
CA ALA A 57 -2.62 20.64 10.12
C ALA A 57 -1.22 20.22 10.54
N ASN A 58 -0.68 20.83 11.60
CA ASN A 58 0.61 20.49 12.15
C ASN A 58 0.46 19.51 13.32
N LEU A 59 0.59 18.23 13.05
CA LEU A 59 0.51 17.10 13.99
C LEU A 59 1.90 16.54 14.35
N ARG A 60 2.95 17.34 14.20
CA ARG A 60 4.32 16.89 14.48
C ARG A 60 4.45 16.35 15.91
N GLY A 61 4.90 15.09 16.02
CA GLY A 61 5.09 14.42 17.31
C GLY A 61 3.81 14.18 18.11
N ALA A 62 2.63 14.28 17.50
CA ALA A 62 1.37 13.98 18.17
C ALA A 62 1.25 12.48 18.50
N ASP A 63 0.56 12.16 19.60
CA ASP A 63 0.17 10.80 19.97
C ASP A 63 -1.23 10.49 19.40
N LEU A 64 -1.27 9.71 18.32
CA LEU A 64 -2.47 9.28 17.61
C LEU A 64 -2.71 7.77 17.73
N ARG A 65 -2.10 7.12 18.72
CA ARG A 65 -2.23 5.67 18.90
C ARG A 65 -3.68 5.22 19.02
N GLY A 66 -4.07 4.30 18.14
CA GLY A 66 -5.43 3.76 18.12
C GLY A 66 -6.50 4.79 17.78
N ALA A 67 -6.16 5.96 17.26
CA ALA A 67 -7.14 6.94 16.80
C ALA A 67 -7.88 6.43 15.55
N ASP A 68 -9.17 6.77 15.44
CA ASP A 68 -9.98 6.53 14.25
C ASP A 68 -9.91 7.77 13.33
N LEU A 69 -9.14 7.66 12.26
CA LEU A 69 -8.94 8.65 11.19
C LEU A 69 -9.56 8.19 9.86
N CYS A 70 -10.47 7.20 9.90
CA CYS A 70 -11.09 6.66 8.69
C CYS A 70 -11.75 7.77 7.88
N GLY A 71 -11.37 7.89 6.60
CA GLY A 71 -11.86 8.91 5.69
C GLY A 71 -11.47 10.35 6.02
N ALA A 72 -10.58 10.59 6.99
CA ALA A 72 -10.12 11.93 7.34
C ALA A 72 -9.33 12.58 6.19
N ASN A 73 -9.44 13.90 6.07
CA ASN A 73 -8.64 14.70 5.15
C ASN A 73 -7.36 15.19 5.84
N LEU A 74 -6.25 14.52 5.58
CA LEU A 74 -4.90 14.84 6.08
C LEU A 74 -3.99 15.38 4.98
N ARG A 75 -4.58 15.89 3.88
CA ARG A 75 -3.81 16.42 2.76
C ARG A 75 -2.81 17.48 3.23
N GLU A 76 -1.54 17.31 2.83
CA GLU A 76 -0.45 18.23 3.17
C GLU A 76 -0.21 18.41 4.69
N ALA A 77 -0.83 17.58 5.55
CA ALA A 77 -0.62 17.63 6.98
C ALA A 77 0.82 17.26 7.38
N ASN A 78 1.33 17.87 8.44
CA ASN A 78 2.65 17.56 8.99
C ASN A 78 2.54 16.56 10.15
N LEU A 79 2.76 15.29 9.86
CA LEU A 79 2.74 14.15 10.80
C LEU A 79 4.16 13.68 11.16
N ARG A 80 5.18 14.54 10.96
CA ARG A 80 6.57 14.15 11.22
C ARG A 80 6.77 13.65 12.64
N GLY A 81 7.26 12.41 12.77
CA GLY A 81 7.51 11.78 14.06
C GLY A 81 6.26 11.56 14.92
N ALA A 82 5.08 11.60 14.34
CA ALA A 82 3.85 11.25 15.05
C ALA A 82 3.79 9.75 15.36
N ASP A 83 3.12 9.39 16.45
CA ASP A 83 2.87 8.01 16.85
C ASP A 83 1.45 7.60 16.41
N LEU A 84 1.36 6.83 15.33
CA LEU A 84 0.13 6.36 14.70
C LEU A 84 -0.09 4.85 14.89
N ARG A 85 0.58 4.24 15.88
CA ARG A 85 0.48 2.79 16.09
C ARG A 85 -0.95 2.32 16.28
N GLY A 86 -1.37 1.37 15.44
CA GLY A 86 -2.72 0.81 15.46
C GLY A 86 -3.83 1.82 15.13
N ALA A 87 -3.50 2.99 14.59
CA ALA A 87 -4.51 3.94 14.14
C ALA A 87 -5.27 3.42 12.91
N ASP A 88 -6.54 3.77 12.78
CA ASP A 88 -7.36 3.47 11.60
C ASP A 88 -7.38 4.67 10.64
N LEU A 89 -6.67 4.54 9.52
CA LEU A 89 -6.56 5.51 8.43
C LEU A 89 -7.24 5.00 7.14
N CYS A 90 -8.19 4.05 7.27
CA CYS A 90 -8.87 3.46 6.12
C CYS A 90 -9.51 4.56 5.25
N GLY A 91 -9.15 4.59 3.97
CA GLY A 91 -9.65 5.59 3.01
C GLY A 91 -9.31 7.04 3.34
N ALA A 92 -8.37 7.31 4.25
CA ALA A 92 -7.93 8.67 4.55
C ALA A 92 -7.18 9.29 3.37
N ASN A 93 -7.31 10.61 3.19
CA ASN A 93 -6.55 11.38 2.22
C ASN A 93 -5.28 11.94 2.88
N LEU A 94 -4.14 11.33 2.57
CA LEU A 94 -2.80 11.70 3.04
C LEU A 94 -1.92 12.28 1.93
N ARG A 95 -2.54 12.71 0.81
CA ARG A 95 -1.80 13.23 -0.33
C ARG A 95 -0.87 14.38 0.06
N GLY A 96 0.42 14.24 -0.28
CA GLY A 96 1.44 15.23 0.06
C GLY A 96 1.75 15.37 1.54
N ALA A 97 1.17 14.54 2.42
CA ALA A 97 1.42 14.61 3.86
C ALA A 97 2.88 14.27 4.22
N ASN A 98 3.40 14.91 5.26
CA ASN A 98 4.75 14.64 5.76
C ASN A 98 4.70 13.66 6.94
N LEU A 99 4.95 12.40 6.67
CA LEU A 99 5.00 11.28 7.63
C LEU A 99 6.45 10.87 7.97
N ARG A 100 7.43 11.74 7.70
CA ARG A 100 8.85 11.40 7.92
C ARG A 100 9.09 10.95 9.35
N GLY A 101 9.61 9.73 9.52
CA GLY A 101 9.92 9.15 10.81
C GLY A 101 8.71 8.90 11.71
N ALA A 102 7.50 8.87 11.16
CA ALA A 102 6.30 8.50 11.90
C ALA A 102 6.30 6.99 12.22
N ASP A 103 5.67 6.62 13.34
CA ASP A 103 5.46 5.24 13.74
C ASP A 103 4.03 4.79 13.35
N LEU A 104 3.93 3.99 12.30
CA LEU A 104 2.68 3.48 11.71
C LEU A 104 2.49 1.98 11.94
N ARG A 105 3.20 1.39 12.90
CA ARG A 105 3.13 -0.05 13.15
C ARG A 105 1.72 -0.54 13.41
N GLY A 106 1.29 -1.53 12.63
CA GLY A 106 -0.05 -2.10 12.72
C GLY A 106 -1.17 -1.12 12.37
N ALA A 107 -0.88 0.04 11.80
CA ALA A 107 -1.91 0.98 11.35
C ALA A 107 -2.69 0.42 10.14
N ASN A 108 -3.98 0.74 10.06
CA ASN A 108 -4.83 0.38 8.93
C ASN A 108 -4.87 1.54 7.93
N LEU A 109 -4.15 1.40 6.82
CA LEU A 109 -4.08 2.36 5.70
C LEU A 109 -4.81 1.84 4.45
N ARG A 110 -5.71 0.87 4.62
CA ARG A 110 -6.43 0.26 3.50
C ARG A 110 -7.13 1.32 2.66
N GLY A 111 -6.83 1.35 1.35
CA GLY A 111 -7.42 2.30 0.40
C GLY A 111 -7.10 3.76 0.66
N ALA A 112 -6.12 4.09 1.51
CA ALA A 112 -5.70 5.46 1.75
C ALA A 112 -5.00 6.07 0.53
N ASP A 113 -5.19 7.37 0.29
CA ASP A 113 -4.44 8.14 -0.72
C ASP A 113 -3.17 8.70 -0.09
N LEU A 114 -2.03 8.11 -0.41
CA LEU A 114 -0.68 8.50 0.00
C LEU A 114 0.14 9.06 -1.16
N CYS A 115 -0.53 9.48 -2.25
CA CYS A 115 0.16 10.07 -3.40
C CYS A 115 1.09 11.20 -2.95
N GLU A 116 2.37 11.14 -3.41
CA GLU A 116 3.38 12.15 -3.12
C GLU A 116 3.68 12.36 -1.61
N ALA A 117 3.19 11.50 -0.73
CA ALA A 117 3.47 11.58 0.70
C ALA A 117 4.93 11.30 1.02
N ASN A 118 5.46 11.96 2.05
CA ASN A 118 6.83 11.73 2.52
C ASN A 118 6.83 10.75 3.71
N LEU A 119 7.13 9.50 3.45
CA LEU A 119 7.26 8.40 4.42
C LEU A 119 8.72 8.05 4.73
N CYS A 120 9.68 8.95 4.42
CA CYS A 120 11.10 8.69 4.63
C CYS A 120 11.38 8.30 6.08
N GLY A 121 11.96 7.12 6.30
CA GLY A 121 12.29 6.58 7.61
C GLY A 121 11.08 6.27 8.51
N ALA A 122 9.88 6.18 7.96
CA ALA A 122 8.69 5.77 8.71
C ALA A 122 8.73 4.26 9.05
N ASP A 123 8.16 3.89 10.18
CA ASP A 123 7.99 2.50 10.58
C ASP A 123 6.58 2.02 10.21
N LEU A 124 6.47 1.23 9.15
CA LEU A 124 5.23 0.67 8.61
C LEU A 124 5.09 -0.83 8.87
N ARG A 125 5.85 -1.37 9.84
CA ARG A 125 5.79 -2.80 10.15
C ARG A 125 4.37 -3.24 10.48
N GLU A 126 3.94 -4.34 9.84
CA GLU A 126 2.61 -4.92 10.05
C GLU A 126 1.44 -3.98 9.70
N ALA A 127 1.69 -2.85 9.02
CA ALA A 127 0.64 -1.97 8.56
C ALA A 127 -0.16 -2.61 7.41
N ASN A 128 -1.45 -2.34 7.36
CA ASN A 128 -2.30 -2.74 6.23
C ASN A 128 -2.37 -1.61 5.21
N LEU A 129 -1.70 -1.77 4.07
CA LEU A 129 -1.68 -0.85 2.93
C LEU A 129 -2.47 -1.40 1.73
N CYS A 130 -3.33 -2.41 1.94
CA CYS A 130 -4.08 -3.05 0.86
C CYS A 130 -4.91 -2.00 0.08
N GLY A 131 -4.70 -1.93 -1.25
CA GLY A 131 -5.35 -0.97 -2.13
C GLY A 131 -4.96 0.49 -1.93
N ALA A 132 -3.93 0.79 -1.13
CA ALA A 132 -3.47 2.17 -0.93
C ALA A 132 -2.80 2.74 -2.19
N ASP A 133 -2.96 4.04 -2.43
CA ASP A 133 -2.30 4.75 -3.52
C ASP A 133 -1.02 5.44 -3.01
N LEU A 134 0.14 4.87 -3.34
CA LEU A 134 1.46 5.36 -2.96
C LEU A 134 2.23 5.98 -4.14
N ARG A 135 1.54 6.38 -5.20
CA ARG A 135 2.20 6.95 -6.38
C ARG A 135 3.05 8.17 -6.02
N GLY A 136 4.34 8.11 -6.43
CA GLY A 136 5.28 9.17 -6.16
C GLY A 136 5.64 9.38 -4.69
N ALA A 137 5.21 8.52 -3.78
CA ALA A 137 5.54 8.61 -2.37
C ALA A 137 7.05 8.39 -2.11
N ASN A 138 7.60 9.11 -1.15
CA ASN A 138 8.99 8.91 -0.72
C ASN A 138 9.04 7.92 0.46
N LEU A 139 9.43 6.68 0.18
CA LEU A 139 9.56 5.58 1.15
C LEU A 139 11.04 5.29 1.52
N ARG A 140 11.97 6.21 1.23
CA ARG A 140 13.40 5.99 1.51
C ARG A 140 13.63 5.64 2.98
N GLY A 141 14.27 4.49 3.22
CA GLY A 141 14.56 4.03 4.58
C GLY A 141 13.33 3.66 5.42
N ALA A 142 12.14 3.61 4.84
CA ALA A 142 10.95 3.12 5.54
C ALA A 142 11.05 1.62 5.83
N ASP A 143 10.50 1.17 6.96
CA ASP A 143 10.44 -0.24 7.33
C ASP A 143 9.05 -0.81 7.04
N LEU A 144 8.94 -1.66 6.03
CA LEU A 144 7.69 -2.27 5.57
C LEU A 144 7.59 -3.77 5.93
N ARG A 145 8.40 -4.26 6.87
CA ARG A 145 8.39 -5.68 7.25
C ARG A 145 7.01 -6.10 7.76
N GLY A 146 6.44 -7.13 7.14
CA GLY A 146 5.10 -7.64 7.49
C GLY A 146 3.95 -6.75 7.06
N ALA A 147 4.19 -5.64 6.36
CA ALA A 147 3.11 -4.82 5.82
C ALA A 147 2.36 -5.55 4.70
N ASP A 148 1.03 -5.39 4.66
CA ASP A 148 0.19 -5.88 3.58
C ASP A 148 0.06 -4.80 2.49
N LEU A 149 0.66 -5.05 1.33
CA LEU A 149 0.66 -4.17 0.15
C LEU A 149 -0.21 -4.73 -0.99
N CYS A 150 -1.15 -5.65 -0.69
CA CYS A 150 -2.03 -6.23 -1.69
C CYS A 150 -2.75 -5.11 -2.46
N GLU A 151 -2.69 -5.14 -3.80
CA GLU A 151 -3.30 -4.13 -4.67
C GLU A 151 -2.84 -2.66 -4.45
N ALA A 152 -1.80 -2.42 -3.64
CA ALA A 152 -1.25 -1.08 -3.47
C ALA A 152 -0.58 -0.59 -4.76
N ASN A 153 -0.72 0.70 -5.07
CA ASN A 153 -0.10 1.33 -6.23
C ASN A 153 1.17 2.09 -5.83
N LEU A 154 2.33 1.54 -6.15
CA LEU A 154 3.64 2.13 -5.85
C LEU A 154 4.33 2.76 -7.08
N CYS A 155 3.58 3.04 -8.14
CA CYS A 155 4.13 3.62 -9.36
C CYS A 155 4.88 4.94 -9.06
N GLY A 156 6.19 4.99 -9.41
CA GLY A 156 7.02 6.17 -9.16
C GLY A 156 7.39 6.43 -7.69
N ALA A 157 7.06 5.53 -6.77
CA ALA A 157 7.49 5.65 -5.39
C ALA A 157 9.01 5.48 -5.24
N ASP A 158 9.62 6.27 -4.35
CA ASP A 158 11.06 6.17 -4.05
C ASP A 158 11.32 5.22 -2.88
N LEU A 159 11.81 4.04 -3.18
CA LEU A 159 12.07 2.93 -2.25
C LEU A 159 13.56 2.69 -1.97
N ARG A 160 14.43 3.63 -2.32
CA ARG A 160 15.89 3.49 -2.15
C ARG A 160 16.30 3.52 -0.67
N GLU A 161 17.54 3.06 -0.41
CA GLU A 161 18.23 3.18 0.88
C GLU A 161 17.55 2.45 2.06
N GLY A 162 17.46 1.13 1.96
CA GLY A 162 17.20 0.30 3.15
C GLY A 162 15.74 0.10 3.49
N THR A 163 14.84 0.32 2.54
CA THR A 163 13.45 -0.15 2.71
C THR A 163 13.47 -1.65 2.92
N ALA A 164 13.24 -2.09 4.15
CA ALA A 164 13.20 -3.51 4.46
C ALA A 164 11.86 -4.09 4.03
N PHE A 165 11.88 -4.85 2.96
CA PHE A 165 10.77 -5.65 2.51
C PHE A 165 11.00 -7.13 2.84
N LEU A 166 10.02 -7.76 3.46
CA LEU A 166 9.84 -9.20 3.29
C LEU A 166 9.05 -9.42 2.00
N LEU A 167 9.78 -9.39 0.88
CA LEU A 167 9.20 -9.67 -0.41
C LEU A 167 9.06 -11.18 -0.59
N SER A 168 7.96 -11.61 -1.17
CA SER A 168 7.93 -12.87 -1.88
C SER A 168 8.87 -12.73 -3.08
N GLN A 169 10.14 -13.04 -2.89
CA GLN A 169 11.12 -13.01 -3.96
C GLN A 169 10.80 -14.14 -4.94
N CYS A 170 10.95 -13.87 -6.22
CA CYS A 170 10.99 -14.95 -7.19
C CYS A 170 12.07 -15.96 -6.75
N PRO A 171 11.76 -17.25 -6.73
CA PRO A 171 12.74 -18.28 -6.36
C PRO A 171 14.01 -18.21 -7.20
N ASP A 172 15.13 -18.61 -6.62
CA ASP A 172 16.36 -18.85 -7.37
C ASP A 172 16.21 -20.09 -8.26
N GLY A 173 17.03 -20.18 -9.31
CA GLY A 173 16.96 -21.28 -10.27
C GLY A 173 15.69 -21.26 -11.14
N ALA A 174 15.40 -22.35 -11.82
CA ALA A 174 14.18 -22.52 -12.59
C ALA A 174 13.00 -22.89 -11.67
N PHE A 175 11.83 -22.28 -11.87
CA PHE A 175 10.65 -22.56 -11.05
C PHE A 175 9.34 -22.47 -11.84
N ILE A 176 8.24 -22.90 -11.21
CA ILE A 176 6.90 -22.86 -11.78
C ILE A 176 6.18 -21.59 -11.32
N GLY A 177 5.60 -20.86 -12.29
CA GLY A 177 4.69 -19.73 -12.06
C GLY A 177 3.33 -19.98 -12.71
N TYR A 178 2.36 -19.18 -12.31
CA TYR A 178 0.97 -19.27 -12.80
C TYR A 178 0.45 -17.91 -13.23
N LYS A 179 -0.21 -17.86 -14.38
CA LYS A 179 -0.83 -16.64 -14.90
C LYS A 179 -2.26 -16.90 -15.30
N LYS A 180 -3.17 -16.02 -14.91
CA LYS A 180 -4.54 -16.01 -15.45
C LYS A 180 -4.54 -15.35 -16.83
N ALA A 181 -5.14 -15.99 -17.81
CA ALA A 181 -5.30 -15.50 -19.16
C ALA A 181 -6.57 -16.11 -19.79
N SER A 182 -7.46 -15.29 -20.32
CA SER A 182 -8.72 -15.70 -20.97
C SER A 182 -9.52 -16.73 -20.17
N SER A 183 -9.77 -16.45 -18.89
CA SER A 183 -10.48 -17.34 -17.95
C SER A 183 -9.83 -18.71 -17.73
N HIS A 184 -8.56 -18.85 -18.04
CA HIS A 184 -7.75 -20.05 -17.81
C HIS A 184 -6.50 -19.71 -16.97
N ILE A 185 -5.86 -20.74 -16.43
CA ILE A 185 -4.56 -20.63 -15.76
C ILE A 185 -3.49 -21.22 -16.68
N VAL A 186 -2.53 -20.38 -17.03
CA VAL A 186 -1.34 -20.79 -17.78
C VAL A 186 -0.25 -21.14 -16.78
N LYS A 187 0.18 -22.39 -16.79
CA LYS A 187 1.32 -22.89 -16.00
C LYS A 187 2.60 -22.65 -16.78
N LEU A 188 3.49 -21.90 -16.16
CA LEU A 188 4.74 -21.41 -16.75
C LEU A 188 5.95 -22.05 -16.07
N LEU A 189 6.96 -22.42 -16.83
CA LEU A 189 8.32 -22.62 -16.34
C LEU A 189 9.11 -21.34 -16.60
N VAL A 190 9.51 -20.67 -15.55
CA VAL A 190 10.45 -19.54 -15.60
C VAL A 190 11.85 -20.14 -15.54
N PRO A 191 12.67 -20.06 -16.61
CA PRO A 191 13.99 -20.65 -16.64
C PRO A 191 14.99 -19.86 -15.79
N GLU A 192 16.10 -20.49 -15.42
CA GLU A 192 17.11 -19.89 -14.54
C GLU A 192 17.71 -18.60 -15.11
N ASP A 193 17.88 -18.53 -16.41
CA ASP A 193 18.46 -17.39 -17.13
C ASP A 193 17.43 -16.29 -17.47
N ALA A 194 16.17 -16.42 -17.08
CA ALA A 194 15.19 -15.36 -17.21
C ALA A 194 15.51 -14.20 -16.25
N LYS A 195 15.53 -12.97 -16.76
CA LYS A 195 15.49 -11.79 -15.90
C LYS A 195 14.19 -11.77 -15.13
N ARG A 196 14.23 -11.39 -13.87
CA ARG A 196 13.09 -11.48 -12.94
C ARG A 196 12.96 -10.24 -12.11
N SER A 197 11.72 -9.89 -11.80
CA SER A 197 11.41 -8.81 -10.90
C SER A 197 10.20 -9.18 -10.05
N SER A 198 10.29 -9.00 -8.75
CA SER A 198 9.18 -9.03 -7.82
C SER A 198 9.35 -7.86 -6.89
N ALA A 199 8.32 -7.05 -6.72
CA ALA A 199 8.43 -5.88 -5.87
C ALA A 199 7.58 -6.02 -4.61
N THR A 200 6.36 -5.61 -4.63
CA THR A 200 5.59 -5.32 -3.42
C THR A 200 4.37 -6.22 -3.26
N THR A 201 4.02 -6.94 -4.32
CA THR A 201 2.86 -7.84 -4.34
C THR A 201 3.30 -9.28 -4.53
N LEU A 202 2.38 -10.23 -4.38
CA LEU A 202 2.59 -11.63 -4.72
C LEU A 202 2.74 -11.86 -6.24
N LYS A 203 2.63 -10.78 -7.03
CA LYS A 203 2.77 -10.76 -8.48
C LYS A 203 4.23 -10.55 -8.86
N CYS A 204 4.75 -11.47 -9.64
CA CYS A 204 6.11 -11.43 -10.17
C CYS A 204 6.09 -11.11 -11.67
N ARG A 205 7.24 -10.68 -12.20
CA ARG A 205 7.49 -10.50 -13.62
C ARG A 205 8.73 -11.26 -14.06
N CYS A 206 8.75 -11.73 -15.29
CA CYS A 206 9.96 -12.27 -15.92
C CYS A 206 10.06 -11.85 -17.38
N SER A 207 11.30 -11.90 -17.91
CA SER A 207 11.58 -11.58 -19.31
C SER A 207 11.13 -12.71 -20.25
N LYS A 208 11.18 -13.96 -19.78
CA LYS A 208 10.78 -15.13 -20.57
C LYS A 208 10.24 -16.26 -19.72
N ALA A 209 9.38 -17.06 -20.31
CA ALA A 209 8.83 -18.27 -19.69
C ALA A 209 8.38 -19.28 -20.76
N LYS A 210 8.52 -20.57 -20.46
CA LYS A 210 7.98 -21.65 -21.27
C LYS A 210 6.59 -22.04 -20.78
N VAL A 211 5.63 -22.12 -21.67
CA VAL A 211 4.28 -22.58 -21.36
C VAL A 211 4.27 -24.09 -21.23
N LEU A 212 3.96 -24.59 -20.03
CA LEU A 212 3.90 -26.03 -19.78
C LEU A 212 2.52 -26.60 -20.05
N GLU A 213 1.48 -25.87 -19.59
CA GLU A 213 0.12 -26.39 -19.57
C GLU A 213 -0.88 -25.23 -19.49
N ILE A 214 -2.06 -25.40 -20.03
CA ILE A 214 -3.23 -24.55 -19.81
C ILE A 214 -4.24 -25.36 -18.98
N GLN A 215 -4.75 -24.76 -17.92
CA GLN A 215 -5.68 -25.36 -16.97
C GLN A 215 -6.97 -24.56 -16.90
N ASN A 216 -8.07 -25.23 -16.61
CA ASN A 216 -9.32 -24.59 -16.21
C ASN A 216 -9.18 -24.00 -14.80
N LEU A 217 -10.06 -23.08 -14.40
CA LEU A 217 -10.01 -22.45 -13.07
C LEU A 217 -10.17 -23.46 -11.93
N ASP A 218 -10.87 -24.57 -12.15
CA ASP A 218 -11.04 -25.67 -11.18
C ASP A 218 -9.79 -26.55 -11.01
N GLY A 219 -8.77 -26.37 -11.86
CA GLY A 219 -7.52 -27.10 -11.83
C GLY A 219 -7.44 -28.27 -12.81
N SER A 220 -8.52 -28.62 -13.48
CA SER A 220 -8.48 -29.63 -14.53
C SER A 220 -7.66 -29.14 -15.73
N LYS A 221 -7.07 -30.07 -16.45
CA LYS A 221 -6.31 -29.75 -17.68
C LYS A 221 -7.29 -29.30 -18.77
N SER A 222 -6.97 -28.19 -19.40
CA SER A 222 -7.71 -27.70 -20.58
C SER A 222 -7.23 -28.39 -21.84
N ASP A 223 -8.14 -28.59 -22.81
CA ASP A 223 -7.81 -29.09 -24.15
C ASP A 223 -7.18 -28.00 -25.05
N LEU A 224 -7.23 -26.75 -24.60
CA LEU A 224 -6.66 -25.63 -25.34
C LEU A 224 -5.14 -25.75 -25.46
N LYS A 225 -4.63 -25.47 -26.66
CA LYS A 225 -3.19 -25.45 -26.95
C LYS A 225 -2.63 -24.03 -26.91
N ALA A 226 -3.49 -23.01 -26.90
CA ALA A 226 -3.09 -21.61 -26.88
C ALA A 226 -4.18 -20.75 -26.25
N VAL A 227 -3.78 -19.68 -25.54
CA VAL A 227 -4.65 -18.61 -25.01
C VAL A 227 -3.98 -17.26 -25.16
N PRO A 228 -4.71 -16.19 -25.52
CA PRO A 228 -4.18 -14.84 -25.54
C PRO A 228 -4.04 -14.29 -24.11
N SER A 229 -3.19 -13.28 -23.96
CA SER A 229 -3.13 -12.49 -22.73
C SER A 229 -4.34 -11.57 -22.63
N ASP A 230 -4.88 -11.36 -21.41
CA ASP A 230 -5.98 -10.43 -21.17
C ASP A 230 -5.65 -8.96 -21.46
N ARG A 231 -4.35 -8.61 -21.51
CA ARG A 231 -3.89 -7.23 -21.75
C ARG A 231 -3.44 -6.95 -23.18
N ASP A 232 -3.06 -8.00 -23.91
CA ASP A 232 -2.57 -7.91 -25.30
C ASP A 232 -2.96 -9.19 -26.02
N GLU A 233 -3.99 -9.08 -26.86
CA GLU A 233 -4.52 -10.22 -27.63
C GLU A 233 -3.51 -10.83 -28.60
N ASN A 234 -2.48 -10.06 -29.01
CA ASN A 234 -1.39 -10.54 -29.85
C ASN A 234 -0.34 -11.34 -29.07
N PHE A 235 -0.33 -11.20 -27.74
CA PHE A 235 0.58 -11.95 -26.88
C PHE A 235 -0.05 -13.29 -26.49
N ILE A 236 0.19 -14.31 -27.31
CA ILE A 236 -0.43 -15.64 -27.18
C ILE A 236 0.50 -16.60 -26.44
N TYR A 237 -0.02 -17.26 -25.41
CA TYR A 237 0.64 -18.36 -24.68
C TYR A 237 0.31 -19.67 -25.38
N VAL A 238 1.32 -20.36 -25.96
CA VAL A 238 1.18 -21.63 -26.70
C VAL A 238 1.88 -22.75 -25.94
N VAL A 239 1.19 -23.82 -25.61
CA VAL A 239 1.74 -24.96 -24.88
C VAL A 239 2.98 -25.52 -25.58
N GLY A 240 4.05 -25.72 -24.81
CA GLY A 240 5.35 -26.21 -25.27
C GLY A 240 6.27 -25.13 -25.86
N LYS A 241 5.78 -23.91 -26.09
CA LYS A 241 6.58 -22.80 -26.62
C LYS A 241 7.09 -21.91 -25.50
N GLU A 242 8.26 -21.31 -25.72
CA GLU A 242 8.77 -20.22 -24.91
C GLU A 242 8.26 -18.89 -25.44
N LYS A 243 7.95 -18.00 -24.52
CA LYS A 243 7.64 -16.60 -24.80
C LYS A 243 8.71 -15.73 -24.15
N GLU A 244 9.18 -14.76 -24.90
CA GLU A 244 10.11 -13.74 -24.43
C GLU A 244 9.53 -12.36 -24.69
N VAL A 245 9.87 -11.41 -23.82
CA VAL A 245 9.42 -10.02 -23.89
C VAL A 245 10.62 -9.14 -24.16
N GLU A 246 10.56 -8.38 -25.25
CA GLU A 246 11.56 -7.37 -25.58
C GLU A 246 11.47 -6.18 -24.60
N GLY A 247 12.61 -5.60 -24.22
CA GLY A 247 12.65 -4.43 -23.34
C GLY A 247 12.15 -4.71 -21.92
N PHE A 248 12.49 -5.88 -21.35
CA PHE A 248 12.16 -6.17 -19.96
C PHE A 248 12.73 -5.08 -19.02
N ASP A 249 11.85 -4.48 -18.24
CA ASP A 249 12.25 -3.48 -17.25
C ASP A 249 12.72 -4.17 -15.97
N GLU A 250 14.00 -3.99 -15.66
CA GLU A 250 14.64 -4.58 -14.47
C GLU A 250 14.30 -3.79 -13.18
N ASP A 251 13.72 -2.58 -13.30
CA ASP A 251 13.28 -1.84 -12.12
C ASP A 251 12.16 -2.61 -11.42
N ARG A 252 12.50 -3.21 -10.29
CA ARG A 252 11.59 -4.03 -9.51
C ARG A 252 10.38 -3.24 -8.97
N TRP A 253 10.51 -1.95 -8.86
CA TRP A 253 9.49 -1.05 -8.31
C TRP A 253 8.47 -0.59 -9.35
N ASN A 254 8.79 -0.75 -10.63
CA ASN A 254 7.88 -0.44 -11.73
C ASN A 254 6.98 -1.65 -12.04
N GLU A 255 5.99 -1.92 -11.18
CA GLU A 255 5.14 -3.12 -11.29
C GLU A 255 4.26 -3.17 -12.54
N CYS A 256 3.96 -2.02 -13.14
CA CYS A 256 3.13 -1.93 -14.35
C CYS A 256 3.93 -2.05 -15.64
N SER A 257 5.24 -2.25 -15.57
CA SER A 257 6.15 -2.25 -16.70
C SER A 257 6.18 -3.57 -17.48
N THR A 258 7.00 -3.58 -18.53
CA THR A 258 7.14 -4.67 -19.50
C THR A 258 7.60 -5.97 -18.85
N GLY A 259 6.90 -7.07 -19.10
CA GLY A 259 7.24 -8.39 -18.60
C GLY A 259 6.08 -9.37 -18.64
N ILE A 260 6.38 -10.65 -18.50
CA ILE A 260 5.39 -11.71 -18.29
C ILE A 260 5.04 -11.68 -16.80
N HIS A 261 3.85 -11.21 -16.46
CA HIS A 261 3.34 -11.15 -15.11
C HIS A 261 2.75 -12.49 -14.68
N PHE A 262 3.11 -12.98 -13.50
CA PHE A 262 2.68 -14.27 -12.98
C PHE A 262 2.64 -14.28 -11.45
N PHE A 263 2.09 -15.34 -10.87
CA PHE A 263 2.10 -15.64 -9.43
C PHE A 263 2.85 -16.95 -9.19
N ILE A 264 3.49 -17.07 -8.03
CA ILE A 264 4.17 -18.32 -7.62
C ILE A 264 3.13 -19.36 -7.19
N SER A 265 2.01 -18.92 -6.59
CA SER A 265 0.91 -19.78 -6.18
C SER A 265 -0.22 -19.77 -7.22
N ARG A 266 -0.75 -20.96 -7.53
CA ARG A 266 -1.89 -21.12 -8.43
C ARG A 266 -3.16 -20.46 -7.86
N GLU A 267 -3.40 -20.62 -6.55
CA GLU A 267 -4.55 -20.05 -5.85
C GLU A 267 -4.59 -18.53 -5.98
N MET A 268 -3.44 -17.89 -5.90
CA MET A 268 -3.32 -16.44 -6.10
C MET A 268 -3.63 -16.04 -7.55
N ALA A 269 -3.15 -16.80 -8.52
CA ALA A 269 -3.46 -16.56 -9.93
C ALA A 269 -4.97 -16.69 -10.23
N VAL A 270 -5.67 -17.62 -9.57
CA VAL A 270 -7.12 -17.81 -9.73
C VAL A 270 -7.92 -16.65 -9.15
N LYS A 271 -7.50 -16.15 -7.96
CA LYS A 271 -8.19 -15.05 -7.26
C LYS A 271 -7.99 -13.69 -7.95
N TYR A 272 -6.90 -13.51 -8.67
CA TYR A 272 -6.57 -12.28 -9.39
C TYR A 272 -7.40 -12.16 -10.68
#